data_ef6ad292617739fcd8c40615e40e20f7
#
_entry.id   ef6ad292617739fcd8c40615e40e20f7
#
_cell.length_a   1.000
_cell.length_b   1.000
_cell.length_c   1.000
_cell.angle_alpha   90.00
_cell.angle_beta   90.00
_cell.angle_gamma   90.00
#
_symmetry.space_group_name_H-M   'P 1'
#
loop_
_entity.id
_entity.type
_entity.pdbx_description
1 polymer ?
#
loop_
_entity_poly.entity_id
_entity_poly.type
_entity_poly.pdbx_seq_one_letter_code
_entity_poly.pdbx_strand_id
1 'polypeptide(L)'
;MHLRSDNFANGQPIPAEFAFGKRGEPVALSDNRNPQLAWSGAPAGTRSFVLTCIDPDVPSRGDDVNQPGRTVPANLPRVEFVHWLMANIPAECGELAAGSCSDGITAHGKRAPFGPPGSVQGVNDYTGWFAG
;
A
#
# COMPACT_ATOMS: atom_id res chain seq x y z
N MET A 1 -4.71 16.84 12.16
CA MET A 1 -4.47 16.46 10.74
C MET A 1 -5.55 15.49 10.32
N HIS A 2 -6.11 15.66 9.11
CA HIS A 2 -7.14 14.80 8.53
C HIS A 2 -6.60 14.20 7.23
N LEU A 3 -6.74 12.89 7.06
CA LEU A 3 -6.42 12.15 5.83
C LEU A 3 -7.72 11.68 5.19
N ARG A 4 -7.85 11.81 3.87
CA ARG A 4 -9.00 11.35 3.09
C ARG A 4 -8.56 10.79 1.74
N SER A 5 -9.43 10.02 1.13
CA SER A 5 -9.32 9.58 -0.26
C SER A 5 -10.62 9.88 -1.00
N ASP A 6 -10.53 10.22 -2.28
CA ASP A 6 -11.70 10.34 -3.15
C ASP A 6 -12.09 8.98 -3.78
N ASN A 7 -11.24 7.96 -3.60
CA ASN A 7 -11.45 6.63 -4.17
C ASN A 7 -12.23 5.69 -3.24
N PHE A 8 -12.20 5.92 -1.93
CA PHE A 8 -12.95 5.14 -0.94
C PHE A 8 -13.15 5.93 0.35
N ALA A 9 -14.20 5.62 1.08
CA ALA A 9 -14.48 6.24 2.37
C ALA A 9 -13.73 5.51 3.51
N ASN A 10 -13.49 6.22 4.60
CA ASN A 10 -12.88 5.65 5.79
C ASN A 10 -13.68 4.43 6.32
N GLY A 11 -12.99 3.33 6.61
CA GLY A 11 -13.60 2.09 7.06
C GLY A 11 -14.33 1.28 5.97
N GLN A 12 -14.27 1.72 4.72
CA GLN A 12 -14.84 0.97 3.60
C GLN A 12 -13.77 0.17 2.85
N PRO A 13 -14.17 -0.90 2.12
CA PRO A 13 -13.24 -1.67 1.29
C PRO A 13 -12.52 -0.80 0.28
N ILE A 14 -11.23 -1.05 0.12
CA ILE A 14 -10.41 -0.43 -0.92
C ILE A 14 -10.72 -1.12 -2.26
N PRO A 15 -11.04 -0.38 -3.35
CA PRO A 15 -11.26 -0.96 -4.67
C PRO A 15 -10.08 -1.77 -5.18
N ALA A 16 -10.35 -2.84 -5.92
CA ALA A 16 -9.35 -3.81 -6.35
C ALA A 16 -8.22 -3.22 -7.20
N GLU A 17 -8.46 -2.15 -7.94
CA GLU A 17 -7.42 -1.45 -8.72
C GLU A 17 -6.25 -0.92 -7.87
N PHE A 18 -6.49 -0.67 -6.58
CA PHE A 18 -5.47 -0.20 -5.63
C PHE A 18 -4.78 -1.35 -4.87
N ALA A 19 -5.18 -2.59 -5.15
CA ALA A 19 -4.60 -3.78 -4.53
C ALA A 19 -3.54 -4.42 -5.42
N PHE A 20 -2.63 -5.18 -4.81
CA PHE A 20 -1.69 -6.05 -5.51
C PHE A 20 -2.40 -7.23 -6.18
N GLY A 21 -3.35 -7.83 -5.50
CA GLY A 21 -4.13 -8.97 -5.97
C GLY A 21 -5.63 -8.74 -5.87
N LYS A 22 -6.39 -9.44 -6.67
CA LYS A 22 -7.86 -9.45 -6.66
C LYS A 22 -8.39 -10.86 -6.67
N ARG A 23 -9.65 -11.02 -6.24
CA ARG A 23 -10.32 -12.32 -6.24
C ARG A 23 -10.31 -12.93 -7.64
N GLY A 24 -9.99 -14.22 -7.70
CA GLY A 24 -9.95 -15.03 -8.91
C GLY A 24 -9.65 -16.48 -8.53
N GLU A 25 -9.75 -17.39 -9.48
CA GLU A 25 -9.35 -18.80 -9.32
C GLU A 25 -8.42 -19.17 -10.48
N PRO A 26 -7.11 -19.14 -10.26
CA PRO A 26 -6.37 -18.69 -9.06
C PRO A 26 -6.48 -17.17 -8.82
N VAL A 27 -6.01 -16.70 -7.66
CA VAL A 27 -5.92 -15.26 -7.35
C VAL A 27 -5.19 -14.54 -8.50
N ALA A 28 -5.81 -13.49 -9.02
CA ALA A 28 -5.26 -12.72 -10.12
C ALA A 28 -4.51 -11.48 -9.60
N LEU A 29 -3.50 -11.06 -10.34
CA LEU A 29 -2.88 -9.74 -10.11
C LEU A 29 -3.86 -8.62 -10.45
N SER A 30 -3.74 -7.50 -9.75
CA SER A 30 -4.52 -6.30 -10.00
C SER A 30 -3.62 -5.14 -10.46
N ASP A 31 -4.18 -3.95 -10.60
CA ASP A 31 -3.46 -2.83 -11.21
C ASP A 31 -2.39 -2.23 -10.30
N ASN A 32 -2.48 -2.47 -8.99
CA ASN A 32 -1.51 -2.01 -8.00
C ASN A 32 -1.22 -0.50 -8.09
N ARG A 33 -2.27 0.27 -8.33
CA ARG A 33 -2.19 1.73 -8.34
C ARG A 33 -2.23 2.24 -6.91
N ASN A 34 -1.53 3.34 -6.60
CA ASN A 34 -1.83 4.01 -5.35
C ASN A 34 -3.17 4.75 -5.47
N PRO A 35 -4.00 4.77 -4.40
CA PRO A 35 -5.19 5.61 -4.38
C PRO A 35 -4.83 7.10 -4.35
N GLN A 36 -5.78 7.96 -4.70
CA GLN A 36 -5.71 9.37 -4.37
C GLN A 36 -5.77 9.53 -2.85
N LEU A 37 -4.86 10.32 -2.30
CA LEU A 37 -4.81 10.65 -0.89
C LEU A 37 -4.65 12.16 -0.74
N ALA A 38 -5.43 12.77 0.14
CA ALA A 38 -5.27 14.17 0.49
C ALA A 38 -5.30 14.36 2.00
N TRP A 39 -4.53 15.33 2.49
CA TRP A 39 -4.47 15.64 3.92
C TRP A 39 -4.50 17.14 4.16
N SER A 40 -4.98 17.51 5.33
CA SER A 40 -5.12 18.89 5.76
C SER A 40 -4.96 19.04 7.27
N GLY A 41 -4.84 20.28 7.74
CA GLY A 41 -4.73 20.56 9.16
C GLY A 41 -3.42 20.07 9.78
N ALA A 42 -2.32 20.14 9.05
CA ALA A 42 -0.99 19.89 9.60
C ALA A 42 -0.68 20.89 10.72
N PRO A 43 -0.01 20.48 11.80
CA PRO A 43 0.45 21.40 12.84
C PRO A 43 1.37 22.48 12.28
N ALA A 44 1.35 23.67 12.90
CA ALA A 44 2.30 24.72 12.57
C ALA A 44 3.74 24.22 12.78
N GLY A 45 4.62 24.54 11.85
CA GLY A 45 6.01 24.11 11.89
C GLY A 45 6.26 22.70 11.32
N THR A 46 5.24 22.02 10.76
CA THR A 46 5.45 20.78 10.00
C THR A 46 6.46 21.00 8.89
N ARG A 47 7.49 20.17 8.83
CA ARG A 47 8.57 20.29 7.82
C ARG A 47 8.46 19.22 6.73
N SER A 48 7.89 18.07 7.05
CA SER A 48 7.66 16.97 6.10
C SER A 48 6.62 16.03 6.65
N PHE A 49 6.12 15.12 5.79
CA PHE A 49 5.24 14.05 6.19
C PHE A 49 5.88 12.68 5.92
N VAL A 50 5.39 11.71 6.66
CA VAL A 50 5.60 10.27 6.39
C VAL A 50 4.24 9.67 6.11
N LEU A 51 4.16 8.85 5.06
CA LEU A 51 2.98 8.06 4.71
C LEU A 51 3.31 6.59 4.92
N THR A 52 2.43 5.88 5.59
CA THR A 52 2.51 4.42 5.77
C THR A 52 1.19 3.78 5.38
N CYS A 53 1.25 2.63 4.71
CA CYS A 53 0.13 1.72 4.51
C CYS A 53 0.53 0.37 5.09
N ILE A 54 -0.10 -0.01 6.19
CA ILE A 54 0.23 -1.20 6.96
C ILE A 54 -1.05 -2.02 7.14
N ASP A 55 -0.97 -3.31 6.84
CA ASP A 55 -2.00 -4.29 7.17
C ASP A 55 -1.56 -5.04 8.45
N PRO A 56 -2.25 -4.86 9.58
CA PRO A 56 -1.90 -5.54 10.83
C PRO A 56 -2.42 -6.98 10.93
N ASP A 57 -3.11 -7.47 9.91
CA ASP A 57 -3.90 -8.70 9.98
C ASP A 57 -3.45 -9.78 8.98
N VAL A 58 -2.20 -9.69 8.52
CA VAL A 58 -1.63 -10.68 7.60
C VAL A 58 -1.29 -11.98 8.32
N PRO A 59 -1.59 -13.16 7.76
CA PRO A 59 -1.20 -14.45 8.33
C PRO A 59 0.31 -14.51 8.58
N SER A 60 0.71 -14.96 9.77
CA SER A 60 2.14 -15.06 10.16
C SER A 60 2.93 -16.11 9.36
N ARG A 61 2.22 -16.98 8.60
CA ARG A 61 2.79 -17.96 7.67
C ARG A 61 1.94 -18.02 6.41
N GLY A 62 2.59 -18.21 5.27
CA GLY A 62 1.97 -18.25 3.95
C GLY A 62 1.52 -19.61 3.46
N ASP A 63 1.65 -20.70 4.26
CA ASP A 63 1.48 -22.10 3.80
C ASP A 63 0.13 -22.38 3.15
N ASP A 64 -0.92 -21.72 3.64
CA ASP A 64 -2.30 -21.89 3.18
C ASP A 64 -2.81 -20.66 2.39
N VAL A 65 -2.00 -19.62 2.24
CA VAL A 65 -2.38 -18.39 1.55
C VAL A 65 -2.41 -18.64 0.04
N ASN A 66 -3.53 -18.32 -0.60
CA ASN A 66 -3.74 -18.47 -2.04
C ASN A 66 -3.54 -19.91 -2.56
N GLN A 67 -3.70 -20.91 -1.70
CA GLN A 67 -3.63 -22.32 -2.09
C GLN A 67 -5.02 -22.87 -2.41
N PRO A 68 -5.23 -23.50 -3.58
CA PRO A 68 -6.50 -24.12 -3.92
C PRO A 68 -6.95 -25.14 -2.85
N GLY A 69 -8.21 -25.05 -2.42
CA GLY A 69 -8.79 -25.97 -1.44
C GLY A 69 -8.27 -25.81 0.00
N ARG A 70 -7.45 -24.80 0.27
CA ARG A 70 -6.95 -24.49 1.63
C ARG A 70 -7.62 -23.27 2.22
N THR A 71 -7.70 -23.24 3.53
CA THR A 71 -8.20 -22.11 4.30
C THR A 71 -7.16 -21.73 5.35
N VAL A 72 -6.81 -20.46 5.43
CA VAL A 72 -5.93 -19.96 6.48
C VAL A 72 -6.63 -20.14 7.83
N PRO A 73 -6.02 -20.84 8.81
CA PRO A 73 -6.64 -21.05 10.11
C PRO A 73 -6.96 -19.73 10.82
N ALA A 74 -8.17 -19.63 11.38
CA ALA A 74 -8.60 -18.42 12.08
C ALA A 74 -7.76 -18.12 13.33
N ASN A 75 -7.20 -19.17 13.96
CA ASN A 75 -6.33 -19.07 15.13
C ASN A 75 -4.84 -18.85 14.81
N LEU A 76 -4.47 -18.80 13.52
CA LEU A 76 -3.10 -18.48 13.13
C LEU A 76 -2.79 -17.04 13.55
N PRO A 77 -1.66 -16.79 14.25
CA PRO A 77 -1.26 -15.42 14.61
C PRO A 77 -1.18 -14.51 13.39
N ARG A 78 -1.52 -13.24 13.59
CA ARG A 78 -1.43 -12.20 12.58
C ARG A 78 -0.21 -11.32 12.85
N VAL A 79 0.35 -10.77 11.78
CA VAL A 79 1.52 -9.89 11.82
C VAL A 79 1.27 -8.66 10.96
N GLU A 80 2.01 -7.59 11.23
CA GLU A 80 2.01 -6.41 10.39
C GLU A 80 2.71 -6.70 9.06
N PHE A 81 2.17 -6.12 7.99
CA PHE A 81 2.71 -6.18 6.65
C PHE A 81 2.74 -4.77 6.05
N VAL A 82 3.91 -4.31 5.68
CA VAL A 82 4.09 -2.97 5.13
C VAL A 82 3.85 -3.00 3.63
N HIS A 83 2.76 -2.38 3.19
CA HIS A 83 2.42 -2.23 1.77
C HIS A 83 3.07 -1.01 1.16
N TRP A 84 3.18 0.09 1.91
CA TRP A 84 3.76 1.33 1.40
C TRP A 84 4.38 2.15 2.51
N LEU A 85 5.57 2.65 2.25
CA LEU A 85 6.29 3.57 3.12
C LEU A 85 6.88 4.67 2.25
N MET A 86 6.50 5.91 2.51
CA MET A 86 7.10 7.08 1.89
C MET A 86 7.48 8.09 2.97
N ALA A 87 8.68 8.58 2.94
CA ALA A 87 9.19 9.58 3.87
C ALA A 87 9.62 10.85 3.15
N ASN A 88 9.84 11.90 3.92
CA ASN A 88 10.33 13.18 3.43
C ASN A 88 9.41 13.84 2.38
N ILE A 89 8.09 13.59 2.51
CA ILE A 89 7.09 14.27 1.68
C ILE A 89 7.09 15.76 2.06
N PRO A 90 7.29 16.69 1.12
CA PRO A 90 7.37 18.12 1.42
C PRO A 90 6.15 18.67 2.18
N ALA A 91 6.37 19.62 3.09
CA ALA A 91 5.30 20.19 3.92
C ALA A 91 4.19 20.88 3.11
N GLU A 92 4.53 21.41 1.93
CA GLU A 92 3.59 22.03 0.98
C GLU A 92 2.78 21.00 0.18
N CYS A 93 3.17 19.74 0.18
CA CYS A 93 2.42 18.67 -0.47
C CYS A 93 1.19 18.34 0.39
N GLY A 94 0.01 18.50 -0.16
CA GLY A 94 -1.27 18.19 0.50
C GLY A 94 -2.04 17.05 -0.16
N GLU A 95 -1.50 16.49 -1.25
CA GLU A 95 -2.20 15.48 -2.04
C GLU A 95 -1.24 14.61 -2.85
N LEU A 96 -1.62 13.34 -3.05
CA LEU A 96 -1.06 12.42 -4.03
C LEU A 96 -2.19 11.96 -4.96
N ALA A 97 -2.05 12.16 -6.26
CA ALA A 97 -3.03 11.68 -7.23
C ALA A 97 -3.02 10.14 -7.34
N ALA A 98 -4.15 9.55 -7.71
CA ALA A 98 -4.24 8.12 -7.97
C ALA A 98 -3.25 7.70 -9.07
N GLY A 99 -2.49 6.63 -8.83
CA GLY A 99 -1.51 6.10 -9.78
C GLY A 99 -0.23 6.93 -9.93
N SER A 100 -0.07 8.05 -9.21
CA SER A 100 1.10 8.93 -9.36
C SER A 100 2.39 8.37 -8.74
N CYS A 101 2.27 7.49 -7.77
CA CYS A 101 3.42 6.88 -7.07
C CYS A 101 3.56 5.39 -7.36
N SER A 102 2.47 4.72 -7.72
CA SER A 102 2.44 3.33 -8.14
C SER A 102 1.35 3.13 -9.20
N ASP A 103 1.73 2.52 -10.32
CA ASP A 103 0.84 2.06 -11.38
C ASP A 103 1.48 0.81 -12.00
N GLY A 104 0.83 -0.34 -11.79
CA GLY A 104 1.36 -1.63 -12.19
C GLY A 104 2.32 -2.28 -11.17
N ILE A 105 2.68 -3.53 -11.47
CA ILE A 105 3.51 -4.39 -10.63
C ILE A 105 4.87 -4.56 -11.30
N THR A 106 5.93 -4.50 -10.50
CA THR A 106 7.30 -4.78 -10.93
C THR A 106 7.92 -5.82 -10.01
N ALA A 107 8.31 -6.96 -10.56
CA ALA A 107 9.02 -7.97 -9.81
C ALA A 107 10.26 -7.38 -9.14
N HIS A 108 10.52 -7.76 -7.90
CA HIS A 108 11.60 -7.23 -7.06
C HIS A 108 11.54 -5.71 -6.81
N GLY A 109 10.37 -5.08 -7.05
CA GLY A 109 10.13 -3.67 -6.80
C GLY A 109 10.66 -2.71 -7.86
N LYS A 110 10.22 -1.47 -7.77
CA LYS A 110 10.64 -0.38 -8.67
C LYS A 110 11.97 0.23 -8.21
N ARG A 111 12.94 0.37 -9.10
CA ARG A 111 14.27 0.92 -8.75
C ARG A 111 14.24 2.41 -8.41
N ALA A 112 13.34 3.16 -9.01
CA ALA A 112 13.18 4.61 -8.81
C ALA A 112 11.67 4.92 -8.81
N PRO A 113 10.95 4.61 -7.71
CA PRO A 113 9.53 4.87 -7.63
C PRO A 113 9.26 6.37 -7.66
N PHE A 114 8.22 6.80 -8.39
CA PHE A 114 7.80 8.19 -8.45
C PHE A 114 7.22 8.66 -7.11
N GLY A 115 7.41 9.93 -6.80
CA GLY A 115 6.85 10.58 -5.63
C GLY A 115 7.05 12.11 -5.68
N PRO A 116 6.52 12.85 -4.71
CA PRO A 116 6.80 14.27 -4.59
C PRO A 116 8.29 14.57 -4.55
N PRO A 117 8.76 15.72 -5.10
CA PRO A 117 10.17 16.08 -5.11
C PRO A 117 10.80 16.00 -3.71
N GLY A 118 11.93 15.30 -3.59
CA GLY A 118 12.64 15.11 -2.33
C GLY A 118 12.13 14.00 -1.44
N SER A 119 10.97 13.41 -1.76
CA SER A 119 10.48 12.23 -1.05
C SER A 119 11.28 10.98 -1.41
N VAL A 120 11.27 10.00 -0.50
CA VAL A 120 11.88 8.69 -0.69
C VAL A 120 10.88 7.60 -0.34
N GLN A 121 10.87 6.52 -1.10
CA GLN A 121 10.04 5.37 -0.81
C GLN A 121 10.88 4.21 -0.28
N GLY A 122 10.39 3.56 0.76
CA GLY A 122 10.99 2.35 1.33
C GLY A 122 10.63 1.10 0.52
N VAL A 123 11.36 0.04 0.82
CA VAL A 123 11.04 -1.31 0.34
C VAL A 123 9.84 -1.83 1.14
N ASN A 124 8.84 -2.37 0.46
CA ASN A 124 7.69 -3.02 1.08
C ASN A 124 7.91 -4.53 1.22
N ASP A 125 7.03 -5.18 1.97
CA ASP A 125 7.20 -6.61 2.29
C ASP A 125 6.96 -7.54 1.09
N TYR A 126 6.31 -7.06 0.01
CA TYR A 126 6.21 -7.83 -1.24
C TYR A 126 7.52 -7.92 -2.01
N THR A 127 8.38 -6.91 -1.90
CA THR A 127 9.59 -6.79 -2.74
C THR A 127 10.54 -7.98 -2.55
N GLY A 128 10.56 -8.58 -1.37
CA GLY A 128 11.46 -9.69 -1.05
C GLY A 128 11.02 -11.05 -1.59
N TRP A 129 9.75 -11.25 -1.88
CA TRP A 129 9.26 -12.58 -2.27
C TRP A 129 8.50 -12.64 -3.59
N PHE A 130 8.03 -11.54 -4.15
CA PHE A 130 7.40 -11.54 -5.46
C PHE A 130 8.45 -11.45 -6.57
N ALA A 131 8.66 -12.56 -7.25
CA ALA A 131 9.67 -12.69 -8.32
C ALA A 131 9.09 -12.58 -9.76
N GLY A 132 7.76 -12.42 -9.88
CA GLY A 132 7.07 -12.36 -11.16
C GLY A 132 6.26 -13.59 -11.48
#